data_a49092da236436e17f49928c677529b9
#
_entry.id   a49092da236436e17f49928c677529b9
#
_cell.length_a   1.000
_cell.length_b   1.000
_cell.length_c   1.000
_cell.angle_alpha   90.00
_cell.angle_beta   90.00
_cell.angle_gamma   90.00
#
_symmetry.space_group_name_H-M   'P 1'
#
loop_
_entity.id
_entity.type
_entity.pdbx_description
1 polymer ?
#
loop_
_entity_poly.entity_id
_entity_poly.type
_entity_poly.pdbx_seq_one_letter_code
_entity_poly.pdbx_strand_id
1 'polypeptide(L)'
;MLISLKKNITTSEEVFELVNSLTLSQKIDRSLNLIEEAYNEYGDNLVVANSLGKDSCVVWDLAKRISIDIKGFIVTTPFKPKETKQYMEKFVERYSETKIFESDNKIIPNAPTNLYDTDPDKCCEIFKV
;
A
#
# COMPACT_ATOMS: atom_id res chain seq x y z
N MET A 1 -25.62 8.68 -2.30
CA MET A 1 -25.07 9.95 -2.82
C MET A 1 -23.56 9.94 -2.64
N LEU A 2 -22.86 9.99 -3.74
CA LEU A 2 -21.39 9.99 -3.74
C LEU A 2 -20.89 11.38 -3.39
N ILE A 3 -20.25 11.51 -2.25
CA ILE A 3 -19.56 12.75 -1.88
C ILE A 3 -18.19 12.71 -2.56
N SER A 4 -18.05 13.48 -3.63
CA SER A 4 -16.76 13.61 -4.32
C SER A 4 -15.70 14.18 -3.38
N LEU A 5 -14.54 13.52 -3.29
CA LEU A 5 -13.37 14.05 -2.57
C LEU A 5 -12.83 15.36 -3.18
N LYS A 6 -13.22 15.67 -4.40
CA LYS A 6 -12.84 16.91 -5.10
C LYS A 6 -13.59 18.16 -4.62
N LYS A 7 -14.56 18.02 -3.72
CA LYS A 7 -15.17 19.17 -3.07
C LYS A 7 -14.30 19.65 -1.90
N ASN A 8 -13.55 20.70 -2.14
CA ASN A 8 -13.02 21.72 -1.22
C ASN A 8 -12.99 21.38 0.29
N ILE A 9 -12.50 20.17 0.63
CA ILE A 9 -12.18 19.84 2.01
C ILE A 9 -10.80 20.45 2.26
N THR A 10 -10.77 21.59 2.93
CA THR A 10 -9.57 22.40 3.10
C THR A 10 -8.95 22.28 4.50
N THR A 11 -9.66 21.70 5.46
CA THR A 11 -9.19 21.56 6.84
C THR A 11 -9.22 20.12 7.34
N SER A 12 -8.31 19.80 8.26
CA SER A 12 -8.27 18.47 8.92
C SER A 12 -9.54 18.20 9.73
N GLU A 13 -10.19 19.23 10.26
CA GLU A 13 -11.44 19.10 11.02
C GLU A 13 -12.59 18.66 10.11
N GLU A 14 -12.72 19.26 8.94
CA GLU A 14 -13.75 18.89 7.95
C GLU A 14 -13.56 17.44 7.48
N VAL A 15 -12.31 17.01 7.26
CA VAL A 15 -12.00 15.62 6.92
C VAL A 15 -12.40 14.68 8.05
N PHE A 16 -12.08 15.00 9.28
CA PHE A 16 -12.40 14.22 10.47
C PHE A 16 -13.91 14.07 10.65
N GLU A 17 -14.66 15.17 10.54
CA GLU A 17 -16.12 15.17 10.62
C GLU A 17 -16.73 14.32 9.51
N LEU A 18 -16.27 14.48 8.28
CA LEU A 18 -16.73 13.69 7.14
C LEU A 18 -16.51 12.19 7.37
N VAL A 19 -15.29 11.80 7.77
CA VAL A 19 -14.93 10.38 8.00
C VAL A 19 -15.79 9.79 9.11
N ASN A 20 -16.04 10.53 10.18
CA ASN A 20 -16.85 10.06 11.31
C ASN A 20 -18.36 10.04 11.00
N SER A 21 -18.83 10.83 10.06
CA SER A 21 -20.24 10.84 9.64
C SER A 21 -20.64 9.70 8.71
N LEU A 22 -19.65 9.04 8.08
CA LEU A 22 -19.89 7.97 7.13
C LEU A 22 -20.01 6.61 7.82
N THR A 23 -20.97 5.80 7.37
CA THR A 23 -21.03 4.37 7.72
C THR A 23 -19.90 3.60 7.03
N LEU A 24 -19.61 2.38 7.49
CA LEU A 24 -18.63 1.51 6.83
C LEU A 24 -18.98 1.27 5.37
N SER A 25 -20.25 0.98 5.07
CA SER A 25 -20.71 0.77 3.69
C SER A 25 -20.46 2.00 2.81
N GLN A 26 -20.76 3.19 3.31
CA GLN A 26 -20.49 4.44 2.59
C GLN A 26 -19.00 4.67 2.35
N LYS A 27 -18.13 4.31 3.32
CA LYS A 27 -16.68 4.39 3.16
C LYS A 27 -16.17 3.43 2.08
N ILE A 28 -16.69 2.21 2.05
CA ILE A 28 -16.37 1.22 1.02
C ILE A 28 -16.79 1.73 -0.36
N ASP A 29 -18.02 2.16 -0.52
CA ASP A 29 -18.55 2.67 -1.79
C ASP A 29 -17.72 3.85 -2.31
N ARG A 30 -17.37 4.78 -1.43
CA ARG A 30 -16.54 5.92 -1.75
C ARG A 30 -15.15 5.50 -2.22
N SER A 31 -14.53 4.55 -1.52
CA SER A 31 -13.22 4.02 -1.88
C SER A 31 -13.23 3.29 -3.22
N LEU A 32 -14.25 2.47 -3.47
CA LEU A 32 -14.42 1.78 -4.74
C LEU A 32 -14.57 2.77 -5.90
N ASN A 33 -15.36 3.81 -5.74
CA ASN A 33 -15.52 4.82 -6.78
C ASN A 33 -14.21 5.57 -7.09
N LEU A 34 -13.44 5.90 -6.06
CA LEU A 34 -12.15 6.55 -6.23
C LEU A 34 -11.17 5.66 -7.00
N ILE A 35 -11.13 4.38 -6.69
CA ILE A 35 -10.27 3.41 -7.37
C ILE A 35 -10.76 3.20 -8.82
N GLU A 36 -12.07 3.14 -9.04
CA GLU A 36 -12.65 3.01 -10.37
C GLU A 36 -12.34 4.23 -11.26
N GLU A 37 -12.44 5.45 -10.71
CA GLU A 37 -12.02 6.67 -11.42
C GLU A 37 -10.54 6.59 -11.81
N ALA A 38 -9.68 6.19 -10.89
CA ALA A 38 -8.25 6.02 -11.16
C ALA A 38 -7.98 4.93 -12.21
N TYR A 39 -8.70 3.83 -12.15
CA TYR A 39 -8.56 2.74 -13.13
C TYR A 39 -9.01 3.18 -14.52
N ASN A 40 -10.09 3.94 -14.61
CA ASN A 40 -10.57 4.49 -15.88
C ASN A 40 -9.58 5.51 -16.49
N GLU A 41 -8.87 6.27 -15.64
CA GLU A 41 -7.89 7.24 -16.09
C GLU A 41 -6.55 6.60 -16.49
N TYR A 42 -6.04 5.65 -15.70
CA TYR A 42 -4.70 5.11 -15.85
C TYR A 42 -4.65 3.69 -16.45
N GLY A 43 -5.75 2.97 -16.42
CA GLY A 43 -5.83 1.62 -16.97
C GLY A 43 -4.76 0.69 -16.43
N ASP A 44 -4.03 0.04 -17.32
CA ASP A 44 -2.97 -0.92 -16.98
C ASP A 44 -1.75 -0.30 -16.26
N ASN A 45 -1.66 1.03 -16.25
CA ASN A 45 -0.61 1.75 -15.53
C ASN A 45 -0.96 1.95 -14.04
N LEU A 46 -2.19 1.67 -13.64
CA LEU A 46 -2.58 1.71 -12.23
C LEU A 46 -2.04 0.48 -11.51
N VAL A 47 -1.30 0.70 -10.44
CA VAL A 47 -0.74 -0.36 -9.59
C VAL A 47 -0.99 -0.06 -8.12
N VAL A 48 -1.05 -1.10 -7.30
CA VAL A 48 -1.18 -0.99 -5.85
C VAL A 48 0.15 -1.27 -5.17
N ALA A 49 0.65 -0.30 -4.41
CA ALA A 49 1.77 -0.54 -3.50
C ALA A 49 1.25 -1.17 -2.21
N ASN A 50 1.77 -2.33 -1.85
CA ASN A 50 1.34 -3.07 -0.67
C ASN A 50 2.50 -3.24 0.32
N SER A 51 2.37 -2.65 1.50
CA SER A 51 3.33 -2.82 2.60
C SER A 51 3.08 -4.07 3.45
N LEU A 52 2.05 -4.86 3.12
CA LEU A 52 1.53 -6.00 3.89
C LEU A 52 0.94 -5.61 5.26
N GLY A 53 0.75 -4.32 5.53
CA GLY A 53 0.01 -3.84 6.68
C GLY A 53 -1.51 -3.96 6.47
N LYS A 54 -2.26 -3.81 7.53
CA LYS A 54 -3.74 -3.91 7.49
C LYS A 54 -4.38 -2.97 6.48
N ASP A 55 -3.91 -1.73 6.41
CA ASP A 55 -4.50 -0.71 5.54
C ASP A 55 -4.19 -0.98 4.05
N SER A 56 -2.95 -1.34 3.74
CA SER A 56 -2.54 -1.72 2.39
C SER A 56 -3.26 -2.97 1.88
N CYS A 57 -3.51 -3.94 2.74
CA CYS A 57 -4.28 -5.13 2.38
C CYS A 57 -5.76 -4.79 2.10
N VAL A 58 -6.34 -3.83 2.80
CA VAL A 58 -7.70 -3.33 2.49
C VAL A 58 -7.73 -2.64 1.12
N VAL A 59 -6.76 -1.78 0.84
CA VAL A 59 -6.65 -1.12 -0.48
C VAL A 59 -6.50 -2.16 -1.59
N TRP A 60 -5.68 -3.19 -1.38
CA TRP A 60 -5.52 -4.31 -2.30
C TRP A 60 -6.84 -5.03 -2.59
N ASP A 61 -7.58 -5.39 -1.55
CA ASP A 61 -8.89 -6.07 -1.68
C ASP A 61 -9.89 -5.21 -2.48
N LEU A 62 -9.97 -3.93 -2.15
CA LEU A 62 -10.85 -2.99 -2.84
C LEU A 62 -10.46 -2.82 -4.32
N ALA A 63 -9.17 -2.72 -4.63
CA ALA A 63 -8.70 -2.63 -6.01
C ALA A 63 -9.06 -3.90 -6.82
N LYS A 64 -8.91 -5.08 -6.23
CA LYS A 64 -9.30 -6.35 -6.86
C LYS A 64 -10.81 -6.51 -7.08
N ARG A 65 -11.63 -5.82 -6.30
CA ARG A 65 -13.07 -5.76 -6.55
C ARG A 65 -13.43 -4.91 -7.78
N ILE A 66 -12.60 -3.93 -8.12
CA ILE A 66 -12.78 -3.11 -9.32
C ILE A 66 -12.31 -3.89 -10.56
N SER A 67 -11.08 -4.40 -10.54
CA SER A 67 -10.55 -5.24 -11.60
C SER A 67 -9.48 -6.19 -11.08
N ILE A 68 -9.59 -7.46 -11.45
CA ILE A 68 -8.58 -8.47 -11.14
C ILE A 68 -7.24 -8.17 -11.85
N ASP A 69 -7.28 -7.40 -12.94
CA ASP A 69 -6.12 -7.05 -13.75
C ASP A 69 -5.24 -5.96 -13.11
N ILE A 70 -5.75 -5.26 -12.09
CA ILE A 70 -4.95 -4.30 -11.35
C ILE A 70 -3.80 -5.03 -10.67
N LYS A 71 -2.58 -4.68 -11.06
CA LYS A 71 -1.34 -5.28 -10.54
C LYS A 71 -0.90 -4.59 -9.26
N GLY A 72 0.01 -5.21 -8.55
CA GLY A 72 0.59 -4.61 -7.37
C GLY A 72 2.04 -4.99 -7.17
N PHE A 73 2.68 -4.29 -6.25
CA PHE A 73 4.06 -4.57 -5.87
C PHE A 73 4.28 -4.43 -4.37
N ILE A 74 5.30 -5.12 -3.89
CA ILE A 74 5.78 -5.08 -2.52
C ILE A 74 7.22 -4.62 -2.54
N VAL A 75 7.56 -3.63 -1.73
CA VAL A 75 8.94 -3.26 -1.45
C VAL A 75 9.32 -3.83 -0.10
N THR A 76 10.36 -4.62 -0.06
CA THR A 76 10.82 -5.27 1.17
C THR A 76 12.31 -5.09 1.38
N THR A 77 12.77 -5.40 2.58
CA THR A 77 14.18 -5.39 2.96
C THR A 77 14.60 -6.78 3.47
N PRO A 78 15.90 -7.14 3.41
CA PRO A 78 16.36 -8.44 3.91
C PRO A 78 16.20 -8.60 5.43
N PHE A 79 15.93 -7.51 6.16
CA PHE A 79 15.85 -7.47 7.62
C PHE A 79 14.42 -7.63 8.18
N LYS A 80 13.48 -8.06 7.38
CA LYS A 80 12.10 -8.30 7.84
C LYS A 80 12.03 -9.49 8.80
N PRO A 81 11.17 -9.43 9.83
CA PRO A 81 10.89 -10.58 10.68
C PRO A 81 10.47 -11.81 9.88
N LYS A 82 10.76 -13.00 10.43
CA LYS A 82 10.44 -14.27 9.79
C LYS A 82 8.95 -14.39 9.45
N GLU A 83 8.09 -13.97 10.37
CA GLU A 83 6.63 -13.98 10.21
C GLU A 83 6.17 -13.11 9.04
N THR A 84 6.79 -11.95 8.86
CA THR A 84 6.52 -11.06 7.72
C THR A 84 6.92 -11.71 6.40
N LYS A 85 8.07 -12.38 6.36
CA LYS A 85 8.52 -13.12 5.16
C LYS A 85 7.57 -14.26 4.82
N GLN A 86 7.14 -15.04 5.79
CA GLN A 86 6.17 -16.12 5.60
C GLN A 86 4.82 -15.61 5.12
N TYR A 87 4.35 -14.49 5.65
CA TYR A 87 3.12 -13.85 5.18
C TYR A 87 3.24 -13.36 3.75
N MET A 88 4.36 -12.75 3.39
CA MET A 88 4.66 -12.30 2.04
C MET A 88 4.66 -13.45 1.03
N GLU A 89 5.29 -14.58 1.37
CA GLU A 89 5.29 -15.79 0.54
C GLU A 89 3.88 -16.30 0.27
N LYS A 90 3.06 -16.41 1.30
CA LYS A 90 1.64 -16.81 1.17
C LYS A 90 0.82 -15.81 0.36
N PHE A 91 1.11 -14.53 0.50
CA PHE A 91 0.45 -13.49 -0.26
C PHE A 91 0.76 -13.60 -1.76
N VAL A 92 2.02 -13.81 -2.10
CA VAL A 92 2.47 -13.99 -3.50
C VAL A 92 1.97 -15.31 -4.09
N GLU A 93 1.89 -16.38 -3.32
CA GLU A 93 1.22 -17.61 -3.76
C GLU A 93 -0.23 -17.38 -4.17
N ARG A 94 -0.95 -16.57 -3.40
CA ARG A 94 -2.35 -16.24 -3.67
C ARG A 94 -2.52 -15.25 -4.83
N TYR A 95 -1.57 -14.32 -4.97
CA TYR A 95 -1.58 -13.26 -5.98
C TYR A 95 -0.26 -13.28 -6.76
N SER A 96 -0.14 -14.25 -7.64
CA SER A 96 1.11 -14.57 -8.37
C SER A 96 1.61 -13.44 -9.29
N GLU A 97 0.76 -12.51 -9.65
CA GLU A 97 1.11 -11.32 -10.44
C GLU A 97 1.78 -10.21 -9.61
N THR A 98 1.87 -10.38 -8.30
CA THR A 98 2.53 -9.41 -7.42
C THR A 98 4.04 -9.44 -7.61
N LYS A 99 4.64 -8.27 -7.89
CA LYS A 99 6.09 -8.13 -7.97
C LYS A 99 6.67 -7.76 -6.60
N ILE A 100 7.76 -8.42 -6.26
CA ILE A 100 8.54 -8.09 -5.06
C ILE A 100 9.82 -7.39 -5.49
N PHE A 101 10.06 -6.22 -4.89
CA PHE A 101 11.32 -5.48 -5.00
C PHE A 101 12.01 -5.54 -3.65
N GLU A 102 13.09 -6.31 -3.57
CA GLU A 102 13.92 -6.38 -2.38
C GLU A 102 15.14 -5.46 -2.55
N SER A 103 15.37 -4.60 -1.58
CA SER A 103 16.57 -3.78 -1.56
C SER A 103 17.79 -4.67 -1.34
N ASP A 104 18.79 -4.55 -2.22
CA ASP A 104 20.04 -5.29 -2.13
C ASP A 104 21.03 -4.53 -1.24
N ASN A 105 21.45 -5.15 -0.13
CA ASN A 105 22.51 -4.58 0.73
C ASN A 105 23.88 -4.47 0.02
N LYS A 106 24.02 -5.01 -1.18
CA LYS A 106 25.20 -4.78 -2.05
C LYS A 106 25.29 -3.35 -2.57
N ILE A 107 24.19 -2.61 -2.58
CA ILE A 107 24.17 -1.19 -3.01
C ILE A 107 24.99 -0.34 -2.04
N ILE A 108 25.09 -0.75 -0.78
CA ILE A 108 25.94 -0.08 0.22
C ILE A 108 26.88 -1.11 0.82
N PRO A 109 28.09 -1.26 0.25
CA PRO A 109 29.11 -2.12 0.81
C PRO A 109 29.41 -1.70 2.25
N ASN A 110 29.37 -2.65 3.18
CA ASN A 110 29.61 -2.43 4.61
C ASN A 110 28.48 -1.73 5.40
N ALA A 111 27.24 -1.70 4.91
CA ALA A 111 26.13 -1.30 5.75
C ALA A 111 26.01 -2.24 6.96
N PRO A 112 25.93 -1.71 8.19
CA PRO A 112 25.78 -2.55 9.38
C PRO A 112 24.53 -3.41 9.27
N THR A 113 24.62 -4.70 9.58
CA THR A 113 23.48 -5.63 9.55
C THR A 113 22.42 -5.32 10.60
N ASN A 114 22.75 -4.49 11.58
CA ASN A 114 21.86 -4.06 12.65
C ASN A 114 21.42 -2.59 12.53
N LEU A 115 21.47 -2.02 11.32
CA LEU A 115 21.16 -0.60 11.11
C LEU A 115 19.72 -0.26 11.52
N TYR A 116 18.79 -1.19 11.37
CA TYR A 116 17.40 -1.04 11.80
C TYR A 116 17.25 -0.87 13.33
N ASP A 117 18.18 -1.39 14.13
CA ASP A 117 18.22 -1.23 15.59
C ASP A 117 18.95 0.04 16.02
N THR A 118 20.02 0.40 15.32
CA THR A 118 20.94 1.50 15.71
C THR A 118 20.51 2.84 15.13
N ASP A 119 19.97 2.86 13.92
CA ASP A 119 19.47 4.05 13.23
C ASP A 119 18.33 3.69 12.28
N PRO A 120 17.07 3.56 12.80
CA PRO A 120 15.92 3.17 12.02
C PRO A 120 15.62 4.11 10.85
N ASP A 121 15.82 5.42 11.03
CA ASP A 121 15.56 6.42 9.99
C ASP A 121 16.52 6.24 8.82
N LYS A 122 17.79 6.03 9.09
CA LYS A 122 18.79 5.77 8.08
C LYS A 122 18.59 4.43 7.40
N CYS A 123 18.15 3.41 8.14
CA CYS A 123 17.75 2.13 7.57
C CYS A 123 16.60 2.28 6.57
N CYS A 124 15.57 3.06 6.91
CA CYS A 124 14.45 3.35 6.02
C CYS A 124 14.88 4.15 4.79
N GLU A 125 15.72 5.17 4.98
CA GLU A 125 16.26 5.97 3.89
C GLU A 125 17.07 5.14 2.89
N ILE A 126 17.92 4.24 3.37
CA ILE A 126 18.81 3.43 2.53
C ILE A 126 18.08 2.28 1.84
N PHE A 127 17.20 1.56 2.56
CA PHE A 127 16.62 0.30 2.09
C PHE A 127 15.19 0.39 1.55
N LYS A 128 14.50 1.50 1.74
CA LYS A 128 13.10 1.64 1.33
C LYS A 128 12.83 2.72 0.29
N VAL A 129 13.83 3.49 -0.08
CA VAL A 129 13.70 4.55 -1.09
C VAL A 129 14.17 4.08 -2.46
#